data_1cf62021c1de0db1cc40fbd2a8412e7a
#
_entry.id   1cf62021c1de0db1cc40fbd2a8412e7a
#
_cell.length_a   1.000
_cell.length_b   1.000
_cell.length_c   1.000
_cell.angle_alpha   90.00
_cell.angle_beta   90.00
_cell.angle_gamma   90.00
#
_symmetry.space_group_name_H-M   'P 1'
#
loop_
_entity.id
_entity.type
_entity.pdbx_description
1 polymer ?
#
loop_
_entity_poly.entity_id
_entity_poly.type
_entity_poly.pdbx_seq_one_letter_code
_entity_poly.pdbx_strand_id
1 'polypeptide(L)'
;GNRRLLLLGGAILAAVVVVVVAIVVSQGGSDDSGGGGAAPSVSGGQAQQSQSTKVKELFGGIPQDGVTLGKPDAPATLIEFADLQCPFCAQYTTDALPTVIQDYVRSGRLKMQLRLLRFIGPDSERGAEVAAAATLQDKGWDYSDLFYRNQGQENSGYATDAFLERLARET
;
A
#
# COMPACT_ATOMS: atom_id res chain seq x y z
N GLY A 1 -4.03 -56.25 31.73
CA GLY A 1 -4.07 -54.80 32.00
C GLY A 1 -4.46 -53.91 30.83
N ASN A 2 -4.71 -54.41 29.60
CA ASN A 2 -4.87 -53.55 28.40
C ASN A 2 -6.23 -52.86 28.22
N ARG A 3 -7.26 -53.27 28.98
CA ARG A 3 -8.61 -52.70 28.90
C ARG A 3 -8.67 -51.24 29.40
N ARG A 4 -7.90 -50.89 30.43
CA ARG A 4 -7.89 -49.54 30.99
C ARG A 4 -7.13 -48.55 30.05
N LEU A 5 -6.10 -49.05 29.33
CA LEU A 5 -5.36 -48.24 28.36
C LEU A 5 -6.21 -47.94 27.13
N LEU A 6 -7.01 -48.89 26.66
CA LEU A 6 -7.95 -48.70 25.54
C LEU A 6 -9.10 -47.74 25.87
N LEU A 7 -9.60 -47.74 27.11
CA LEU A 7 -10.66 -46.84 27.55
C LEU A 7 -10.13 -45.41 27.68
N LEU A 8 -8.91 -45.21 28.18
CA LEU A 8 -8.28 -43.88 28.29
C LEU A 8 -7.92 -43.31 26.91
N GLY A 9 -7.42 -44.14 25.98
CA GLY A 9 -7.14 -43.73 24.60
C GLY A 9 -8.40 -43.30 23.84
N GLY A 10 -9.51 -44.05 24.02
CA GLY A 10 -10.81 -43.73 23.41
C GLY A 10 -11.42 -42.39 23.93
N ALA A 11 -11.29 -42.13 25.24
CA ALA A 11 -11.78 -40.88 25.83
C ALA A 11 -11.01 -39.66 25.36
N ILE A 12 -9.68 -39.77 25.20
CA ILE A 12 -8.85 -38.65 24.68
C ILE A 12 -9.17 -38.39 23.21
N LEU A 13 -9.36 -39.44 22.40
CA LEU A 13 -9.69 -39.29 20.98
C LEU A 13 -11.06 -38.63 20.79
N ALA A 14 -12.06 -39.02 21.61
CA ALA A 14 -13.38 -38.40 21.61
C ALA A 14 -13.34 -36.92 22.02
N ALA A 15 -12.54 -36.57 23.00
CA ALA A 15 -12.39 -35.19 23.46
C ALA A 15 -11.73 -34.31 22.38
N VAL A 16 -10.70 -34.83 21.67
CA VAL A 16 -10.04 -34.12 20.57
C VAL A 16 -10.99 -33.90 19.40
N VAL A 17 -11.79 -34.90 19.04
CA VAL A 17 -12.79 -34.76 17.97
C VAL A 17 -13.85 -33.71 18.33
N VAL A 18 -14.33 -33.68 19.55
CA VAL A 18 -15.31 -32.67 20.01
C VAL A 18 -14.73 -31.25 19.96
N VAL A 19 -13.46 -31.08 20.35
CA VAL A 19 -12.80 -29.77 20.29
C VAL A 19 -12.58 -29.32 18.83
N VAL A 20 -12.16 -30.23 17.95
CA VAL A 20 -11.97 -29.91 16.52
C VAL A 20 -13.29 -29.57 15.86
N VAL A 21 -14.38 -30.30 16.15
CA VAL A 21 -15.71 -30.01 15.63
C VAL A 21 -16.23 -28.69 16.16
N ALA A 22 -16.00 -28.37 17.44
CA ALA A 22 -16.39 -27.06 18.01
C ALA A 22 -15.64 -25.89 17.36
N ILE A 23 -14.36 -26.05 17.02
CA ILE A 23 -13.57 -25.01 16.32
C ILE A 23 -14.07 -24.83 14.87
N VAL A 24 -14.37 -25.93 14.17
CA VAL A 24 -14.88 -25.86 12.80
C VAL A 24 -16.28 -25.25 12.73
N VAL A 25 -17.17 -25.60 13.68
CA VAL A 25 -18.53 -25.04 13.74
C VAL A 25 -18.52 -23.56 14.17
N SER A 26 -17.56 -23.12 14.97
CA SER A 26 -17.44 -21.69 15.33
C SER A 26 -16.85 -20.82 14.21
N GLN A 27 -16.25 -21.42 13.17
CA GLN A 27 -15.74 -20.74 11.97
C GLN A 27 -16.66 -20.85 10.75
N GLY A 28 -17.69 -21.67 10.80
CA GLY A 28 -18.64 -21.90 9.74
C GLY A 28 -20.07 -21.70 10.20
N GLY A 29 -20.56 -20.51 10.16
CA GLY A 29 -21.94 -20.20 10.47
C GLY A 29 -22.36 -18.86 9.91
N SER A 30 -22.87 -18.87 8.69
CA SER A 30 -24.12 -18.19 8.32
C SER A 30 -24.33 -18.27 6.80
N ASP A 31 -24.88 -19.36 6.32
CA ASP A 31 -25.72 -19.32 5.13
C ASP A 31 -27.12 -18.93 5.60
N ASP A 32 -27.54 -17.73 5.34
CA ASP A 32 -28.94 -17.40 5.28
C ASP A 32 -29.24 -16.49 4.09
N SER A 33 -30.12 -16.99 3.23
CA SER A 33 -30.60 -16.36 2.02
C SER A 33 -31.58 -15.24 2.39
N GLY A 34 -31.20 -14.00 2.12
CA GLY A 34 -32.09 -12.86 2.23
C GLY A 34 -31.56 -11.67 1.44
N GLY A 35 -32.19 -11.38 0.27
CA GLY A 35 -31.82 -10.28 -0.58
C GLY A 35 -31.94 -8.92 0.12
N GLY A 36 -30.85 -8.20 0.18
CA GLY A 36 -30.75 -6.82 0.61
C GLY A 36 -29.35 -6.33 0.27
N GLY A 37 -29.26 -5.31 -0.57
CA GLY A 37 -27.98 -4.77 -1.05
C GLY A 37 -27.01 -4.46 0.07
N ALA A 38 -25.99 -5.28 0.20
CA ALA A 38 -24.88 -5.03 1.10
C ALA A 38 -24.04 -3.89 0.51
N ALA A 39 -24.05 -2.75 1.18
CA ALA A 39 -23.05 -1.71 0.96
C ALA A 39 -21.65 -2.31 1.11
N PRO A 40 -20.67 -1.94 0.25
CA PRO A 40 -19.32 -2.46 0.36
C PRO A 40 -18.73 -2.12 1.73
N SER A 41 -18.20 -3.13 2.39
CA SER A 41 -17.64 -3.07 3.74
C SER A 41 -16.63 -1.92 3.90
N VAL A 42 -16.83 -1.13 4.94
CA VAL A 42 -16.06 0.07 5.35
C VAL A 42 -14.57 -0.20 5.61
N SER A 43 -14.14 -1.47 5.63
CA SER A 43 -12.77 -1.89 5.92
C SER A 43 -11.73 -1.40 4.90
N GLY A 44 -12.10 -1.30 3.62
CA GLY A 44 -11.21 -0.79 2.57
C GLY A 44 -10.92 0.70 2.71
N GLY A 45 -11.90 1.50 3.13
CA GLY A 45 -11.73 2.94 3.27
C GLY A 45 -10.81 3.36 4.40
N GLN A 46 -10.82 2.63 5.51
CA GLN A 46 -9.95 2.95 6.67
C GLN A 46 -8.48 2.64 6.37
N ALA A 47 -8.18 1.52 5.72
CA ALA A 47 -6.83 1.17 5.30
C ALA A 47 -6.29 2.18 4.29
N GLN A 48 -7.12 2.65 3.37
CA GLN A 48 -6.77 3.65 2.36
C GLN A 48 -6.48 5.00 3.00
N GLN A 49 -7.33 5.46 3.90
CA GLN A 49 -7.14 6.72 4.62
C GLN A 49 -5.86 6.70 5.49
N SER A 50 -5.45 5.53 5.97
CA SER A 50 -4.19 5.38 6.68
C SER A 50 -2.97 5.56 5.78
N GLN A 51 -3.04 5.21 4.48
CA GLN A 51 -1.93 5.40 3.55
C GLN A 51 -1.76 6.88 3.17
N SER A 52 -2.85 7.60 2.84
CA SER A 52 -2.77 9.03 2.54
C SER A 52 -2.29 9.84 3.75
N THR A 53 -2.66 9.44 4.97
CA THR A 53 -2.14 10.08 6.20
C THR A 53 -0.63 9.90 6.32
N LYS A 54 -0.11 8.68 6.09
CA LYS A 54 1.35 8.41 6.11
C LYS A 54 2.10 9.25 5.08
N VAL A 55 1.55 9.40 3.88
CA VAL A 55 2.13 10.24 2.82
C VAL A 55 2.19 11.70 3.27
N LYS A 56 1.09 12.24 3.80
CA LYS A 56 1.04 13.62 4.31
C LYS A 56 1.99 13.86 5.47
N GLU A 57 2.15 12.90 6.36
CA GLU A 57 3.13 12.98 7.46
C GLU A 57 4.57 12.92 6.93
N LEU A 58 4.83 12.07 5.92
CA LEU A 58 6.16 11.90 5.34
C LEU A 58 6.64 13.17 4.62
N PHE A 59 5.81 13.79 3.80
CA PHE A 59 6.17 14.94 2.98
C PHE A 59 5.78 16.29 3.58
N GLY A 60 4.91 16.30 4.59
CA GLY A 60 4.40 17.52 5.20
C GLY A 60 5.50 18.49 5.64
N GLY A 61 5.40 19.75 5.21
CA GLY A 61 6.36 20.79 5.53
C GLY A 61 7.68 20.76 4.74
N ILE A 62 7.84 19.82 3.80
CA ILE A 62 8.98 19.78 2.88
C ILE A 62 8.58 20.52 1.60
N PRO A 63 9.37 21.49 1.12
CA PRO A 63 9.09 22.15 -0.15
C PRO A 63 9.07 21.15 -1.31
N GLN A 64 8.07 21.29 -2.17
CA GLN A 64 8.02 20.62 -3.46
C GLN A 64 7.95 21.68 -4.55
N ASP A 65 8.72 21.51 -5.62
CA ASP A 65 8.72 22.35 -6.81
C ASP A 65 8.84 21.43 -8.03
N GLY A 66 7.71 21.19 -8.66
CA GLY A 66 7.59 20.24 -9.74
C GLY A 66 8.08 18.84 -9.33
N VAL A 67 9.13 18.36 -9.98
CA VAL A 67 9.73 17.04 -9.68
C VAL A 67 10.68 17.04 -8.49
N THR A 68 10.97 18.20 -7.91
CA THR A 68 11.96 18.37 -6.84
C THR A 68 11.31 18.37 -5.47
N LEU A 69 11.87 17.61 -4.53
CA LEU A 69 11.53 17.55 -3.13
C LEU A 69 12.70 18.06 -2.30
N GLY A 70 12.45 18.99 -1.40
CA GLY A 70 13.46 19.53 -0.49
C GLY A 70 13.86 20.98 -0.80
N LYS A 71 14.80 21.50 -0.01
CA LYS A 71 15.24 22.90 -0.15
C LYS A 71 15.98 23.13 -1.47
N PRO A 72 15.67 24.20 -2.23
CA PRO A 72 16.32 24.49 -3.51
C PRO A 72 17.85 24.61 -3.41
N ASP A 73 18.33 25.13 -2.30
CA ASP A 73 19.75 25.40 -1.99
C ASP A 73 20.46 24.21 -1.34
N ALA A 74 19.81 23.04 -1.21
CA ALA A 74 20.46 21.84 -0.67
C ALA A 74 21.72 21.50 -1.46
N PRO A 75 22.86 21.22 -0.78
CA PRO A 75 24.17 21.04 -1.44
C PRO A 75 24.28 19.77 -2.28
N ALA A 76 23.43 18.78 -2.02
CA ALA A 76 23.41 17.52 -2.76
C ALA A 76 22.05 17.31 -3.45
N THR A 77 22.07 16.63 -4.59
CA THR A 77 20.86 16.22 -5.32
C THR A 77 20.92 14.71 -5.58
N LEU A 78 19.88 14.00 -5.17
CA LEU A 78 19.64 12.61 -5.53
C LEU A 78 18.60 12.58 -6.64
N ILE A 79 18.93 11.94 -7.76
CA ILE A 79 17.98 11.74 -8.86
C ILE A 79 17.50 10.29 -8.78
N GLU A 80 16.22 10.10 -8.61
CA GLU A 80 15.55 8.81 -8.57
C GLU A 80 14.90 8.55 -9.93
N PHE A 81 15.35 7.50 -10.62
CA PHE A 81 14.69 6.98 -11.82
C PHE A 81 13.84 5.78 -11.42
N ALA A 82 12.52 5.88 -11.57
CA ALA A 82 11.58 4.89 -11.07
C ALA A 82 10.42 4.69 -12.03
N ASP A 83 9.85 3.48 -12.04
CA ASP A 83 8.62 3.16 -12.76
C ASP A 83 7.53 2.82 -11.73
N LEU A 84 6.34 3.39 -11.90
CA LEU A 84 5.24 3.23 -10.94
C LEU A 84 4.72 1.79 -10.82
N GLN A 85 5.02 0.92 -11.80
CA GLN A 85 4.70 -0.51 -11.70
C GLN A 85 5.83 -1.35 -11.07
N CYS A 86 7.04 -0.78 -10.88
CA CYS A 86 8.19 -1.53 -10.38
C CYS A 86 8.02 -1.91 -8.89
N PRO A 87 7.97 -3.20 -8.54
CA PRO A 87 7.79 -3.63 -7.15
C PRO A 87 8.99 -3.29 -6.26
N PHE A 88 10.20 -3.26 -6.82
CA PHE A 88 11.39 -2.84 -6.08
C PHE A 88 11.40 -1.33 -5.81
N CYS A 89 10.82 -0.52 -6.71
CA CYS A 89 10.60 0.90 -6.47
C CYS A 89 9.59 1.12 -5.33
N ALA A 90 8.51 0.33 -5.31
CA ALA A 90 7.55 0.35 -4.20
C ALA A 90 8.20 -0.05 -2.88
N GLN A 91 9.04 -1.09 -2.87
CA GLN A 91 9.78 -1.50 -1.68
C GLN A 91 10.73 -0.40 -1.21
N TYR A 92 11.51 0.21 -2.10
CA TYR A 92 12.37 1.35 -1.74
C TYR A 92 11.57 2.49 -1.13
N THR A 93 10.43 2.84 -1.73
CA THR A 93 9.55 3.92 -1.27
C THR A 93 9.01 3.66 0.13
N THR A 94 8.66 2.41 0.46
CA THR A 94 8.10 2.08 1.77
C THR A 94 9.14 1.85 2.85
N ASP A 95 10.32 1.32 2.51
CA ASP A 95 11.28 0.82 3.47
C ASP A 95 12.47 1.77 3.67
N ALA A 96 13.01 2.35 2.59
CA ALA A 96 14.24 3.15 2.64
C ALA A 96 14.00 4.66 2.52
N LEU A 97 13.11 5.08 1.64
CA LEU A 97 12.84 6.49 1.37
C LEU A 97 12.45 7.30 2.63
N PRO A 98 11.65 6.78 3.57
CA PRO A 98 11.32 7.52 4.79
C PRO A 98 12.55 7.95 5.60
N THR A 99 13.55 7.06 5.71
CA THR A 99 14.82 7.37 6.39
C THR A 99 15.61 8.45 5.63
N VAL A 100 15.70 8.34 4.30
CA VAL A 100 16.37 9.35 3.47
C VAL A 100 15.72 10.72 3.64
N ILE A 101 14.39 10.78 3.66
CA ILE A 101 13.63 12.02 3.86
C ILE A 101 13.91 12.60 5.25
N GLN A 102 13.78 11.80 6.30
CA GLN A 102 13.97 12.27 7.69
C GLN A 102 15.40 12.75 7.93
N ASP A 103 16.39 12.00 7.51
CA ASP A 103 17.77 12.26 7.86
C ASP A 103 18.44 13.32 6.99
N TYR A 104 18.06 13.41 5.71
CA TYR A 104 18.79 14.22 4.74
C TYR A 104 17.94 15.33 4.11
N VAL A 105 16.70 15.03 3.69
CA VAL A 105 15.89 16.03 2.98
C VAL A 105 15.35 17.07 3.95
N ARG A 106 14.77 16.67 5.08
CA ARG A 106 14.25 17.59 6.10
C ARG A 106 15.34 18.48 6.70
N SER A 107 16.54 17.95 6.87
CA SER A 107 17.69 18.74 7.34
C SER A 107 18.21 19.73 6.29
N GLY A 108 17.78 19.64 5.04
CA GLY A 108 18.24 20.49 3.94
C GLY A 108 19.61 20.11 3.41
N ARG A 109 20.14 18.94 3.76
CA ARG A 109 21.41 18.42 3.23
C ARG A 109 21.27 17.80 1.86
N LEU A 110 20.06 17.38 1.49
CA LEU A 110 19.74 16.70 0.24
C LEU A 110 18.44 17.26 -0.32
N LYS A 111 18.37 17.42 -1.62
CA LYS A 111 17.11 17.49 -2.39
C LYS A 111 17.02 16.29 -3.31
N MET A 112 15.80 15.89 -3.62
CA MET A 112 15.55 14.75 -4.49
C MET A 112 14.82 15.20 -5.74
N GLN A 113 15.06 14.52 -6.87
CA GLN A 113 14.31 14.70 -8.10
C GLN A 113 13.78 13.37 -8.58
N LEU A 114 12.46 13.27 -8.76
CA LEU A 114 11.80 12.09 -9.28
C LEU A 114 11.74 12.15 -10.81
N ARG A 115 12.19 11.08 -11.48
CA ARG A 115 12.16 10.89 -12.93
C ARG A 115 11.40 9.61 -13.23
N LEU A 116 10.11 9.74 -13.52
CA LEU A 116 9.28 8.58 -13.82
C LEU A 116 9.58 8.03 -15.21
N LEU A 117 9.91 6.75 -15.22
CA LEU A 117 10.05 5.92 -16.42
C LEU A 117 8.71 5.23 -16.71
N ARG A 118 8.52 4.78 -17.96
CA ARG A 118 7.25 4.20 -18.44
C ARG A 118 7.52 3.00 -19.32
N PHE A 119 8.40 2.07 -18.87
CA PHE A 119 8.86 0.97 -19.70
C PHE A 119 8.26 -0.39 -19.34
N ILE A 120 7.65 -0.54 -18.15
CA ILE A 120 7.07 -1.84 -17.73
C ILE A 120 5.80 -2.14 -18.51
N GLY A 121 4.92 -1.15 -18.74
CA GLY A 121 3.72 -1.36 -19.53
C GLY A 121 2.67 -0.26 -19.40
N PRO A 122 1.45 -0.50 -19.92
CA PRO A 122 0.38 0.50 -19.99
C PRO A 122 0.01 1.13 -18.65
N ASP A 123 0.01 0.37 -17.56
CA ASP A 123 -0.28 0.90 -16.22
C ASP A 123 0.78 1.92 -15.77
N SER A 124 2.06 1.78 -16.21
CA SER A 124 3.12 2.77 -15.97
C SER A 124 2.83 4.09 -16.70
N GLU A 125 2.41 4.01 -17.97
CA GLU A 125 2.06 5.19 -18.76
C GLU A 125 0.94 5.97 -18.13
N ARG A 126 -0.16 5.29 -17.80
CA ARG A 126 -1.35 5.88 -17.16
C ARG A 126 -1.02 6.52 -15.81
N GLY A 127 -0.30 5.79 -14.95
CA GLY A 127 0.12 6.30 -13.64
C GLY A 127 1.01 7.53 -13.75
N ALA A 128 1.98 7.51 -14.67
CA ALA A 128 2.91 8.61 -14.88
C ALA A 128 2.24 9.87 -15.48
N GLU A 129 1.20 9.73 -16.28
CA GLU A 129 0.42 10.87 -16.80
C GLU A 129 -0.26 11.63 -15.65
N VAL A 130 -0.90 10.92 -14.73
CA VAL A 130 -1.54 11.56 -13.56
C VAL A 130 -0.49 12.10 -12.58
N ALA A 131 0.63 11.40 -12.40
CA ALA A 131 1.76 11.89 -11.61
C ALA A 131 2.33 13.20 -12.19
N ALA A 132 2.41 13.33 -13.53
CA ALA A 132 2.84 14.56 -14.17
C ALA A 132 1.83 15.70 -13.91
N ALA A 133 0.53 15.43 -13.94
CA ALA A 133 -0.49 16.42 -13.58
C ALA A 133 -0.41 16.83 -12.09
N ALA A 134 -0.13 15.88 -11.19
CA ALA A 134 0.11 16.15 -9.79
C ALA A 134 1.38 16.99 -9.57
N THR A 135 2.43 16.74 -10.37
CA THR A 135 3.68 17.51 -10.35
C THR A 135 3.47 18.99 -10.68
N LEU A 136 2.53 19.32 -11.57
CA LEU A 136 2.17 20.72 -11.89
C LEU A 136 1.49 21.43 -10.71
N GLN A 137 1.10 20.70 -9.69
CA GLN A 137 0.45 21.20 -8.46
C GLN A 137 1.36 21.01 -7.24
N ASP A 138 2.65 20.74 -7.43
CA ASP A 138 3.63 20.45 -6.37
C ASP A 138 3.21 19.25 -5.47
N LYS A 139 2.57 18.24 -6.10
CA LYS A 139 2.05 17.02 -5.49
C LYS A 139 2.59 15.74 -6.11
N GLY A 140 3.61 15.87 -6.95
CA GLY A 140 4.18 14.73 -7.67
C GLY A 140 4.74 13.64 -6.74
N TRP A 141 5.40 14.02 -5.66
CA TRP A 141 5.95 13.09 -4.67
C TRP A 141 4.86 12.44 -3.82
N ASP A 142 3.89 13.23 -3.35
CA ASP A 142 2.73 12.71 -2.60
C ASP A 142 1.96 11.68 -3.42
N TYR A 143 1.67 12.00 -4.68
CA TYR A 143 0.95 11.10 -5.58
C TYR A 143 1.73 9.82 -5.86
N SER A 144 3.02 9.92 -6.18
CA SER A 144 3.85 8.76 -6.52
C SER A 144 4.03 7.82 -5.33
N ASP A 145 4.26 8.34 -4.12
CA ASP A 145 4.34 7.53 -2.90
C ASP A 145 2.99 6.85 -2.63
N LEU A 146 1.87 7.58 -2.75
CA LEU A 146 0.55 7.00 -2.56
C LEU A 146 0.25 5.91 -3.61
N PHE A 147 0.71 6.09 -4.86
CA PHE A 147 0.58 5.09 -5.91
C PHE A 147 1.32 3.81 -5.53
N TYR A 148 2.60 3.89 -5.10
CA TYR A 148 3.38 2.74 -4.66
C TYR A 148 2.74 1.99 -3.48
N ARG A 149 2.18 2.71 -2.52
CA ARG A 149 1.45 2.10 -1.37
C ARG A 149 0.18 1.38 -1.77
N ASN A 150 -0.32 1.61 -2.98
CA ASN A 150 -1.53 1.02 -3.55
C ASN A 150 -1.23 0.20 -4.80
N GLN A 151 0.04 -0.08 -5.08
CA GLN A 151 0.48 -0.76 -6.29
C GLN A 151 -0.18 -2.13 -6.43
N GLY A 152 -0.72 -2.41 -7.62
CA GLY A 152 -1.24 -3.70 -8.02
C GLY A 152 -0.16 -4.58 -8.67
N GLN A 153 -0.59 -5.73 -9.18
CA GLN A 153 0.31 -6.60 -9.93
C GLN A 153 0.68 -5.96 -11.28
N GLU A 154 1.95 -6.06 -11.67
CA GLU A 154 2.44 -5.56 -12.96
C GLU A 154 1.56 -6.02 -14.14
N ASN A 155 1.24 -5.09 -15.01
CA ASN A 155 0.50 -5.32 -16.26
C ASN A 155 -0.87 -5.99 -16.07
N SER A 156 -1.49 -5.86 -14.90
CA SER A 156 -2.83 -6.41 -14.65
C SER A 156 -3.98 -5.47 -15.07
N GLY A 157 -3.67 -4.25 -15.51
CA GLY A 157 -4.67 -3.23 -15.83
C GLY A 157 -5.30 -2.59 -14.60
N TYR A 158 -4.65 -2.65 -13.45
CA TYR A 158 -5.17 -2.11 -12.20
C TYR A 158 -5.21 -0.57 -12.16
N ALA A 159 -4.35 0.10 -12.95
CA ALA A 159 -4.31 1.56 -13.03
C ALA A 159 -5.50 2.10 -13.87
N THR A 160 -6.73 1.76 -13.46
CA THR A 160 -7.97 2.25 -14.07
C THR A 160 -8.20 3.73 -13.76
N ASP A 161 -9.09 4.41 -14.52
CA ASP A 161 -9.45 5.80 -14.23
C ASP A 161 -9.92 5.97 -12.79
N ALA A 162 -10.79 5.08 -12.32
CA ALA A 162 -11.29 5.12 -10.94
C ALA A 162 -10.18 5.00 -9.89
N PHE A 163 -9.17 4.14 -10.14
CA PHE A 163 -8.00 4.01 -9.27
C PHE A 163 -7.18 5.30 -9.26
N LEU A 164 -6.83 5.82 -10.43
CA LEU A 164 -5.99 7.02 -10.60
C LEU A 164 -6.66 8.27 -10.03
N GLU A 165 -7.96 8.47 -10.32
CA GLU A 165 -8.72 9.59 -9.78
C GLU A 165 -8.87 9.54 -8.26
N ARG A 166 -9.04 8.34 -7.70
CA ARG A 166 -9.10 8.17 -6.25
C ARG A 166 -7.78 8.61 -5.63
N LEU A 167 -6.63 8.13 -6.11
CA LEU A 167 -5.33 8.54 -5.60
C LEU A 167 -5.10 10.06 -5.74
N ALA A 168 -5.47 10.64 -6.87
CA ALA A 168 -5.34 12.08 -7.08
C ALA A 168 -6.19 12.91 -6.10
N ARG A 169 -7.36 12.42 -5.69
CA ARG A 169 -8.21 13.10 -4.68
C ARG A 169 -7.67 12.96 -3.25
N GLU A 170 -6.92 11.92 -2.96
CA GLU A 170 -6.36 11.63 -1.64
C GLU A 170 -5.00 12.32 -1.39
N THR A 171 -4.37 12.85 -2.44
CA THR A 171 -3.11 13.59 -2.42
C THR A 171 -3.30 15.06 -2.06
#